data_b3557e921b385496126f8741de33ad7d
#
_entry.id   b3557e921b385496126f8741de33ad7d
#
_cell.length_a   1.000
_cell.length_b   1.000
_cell.length_c   1.000
_cell.angle_alpha   90.00
_cell.angle_beta   90.00
_cell.angle_gamma   90.00
#
_symmetry.space_group_name_H-M   'P 1'
#
loop_
_entity.id
_entity.type
_entity.pdbx_description
1 polymer ?
#
loop_
_entity_poly.entity_id
_entity_poly.type
_entity_poly.pdbx_seq_one_letter_code
_entity_poly.pdbx_strand_id
1 'polypeptide(L)' 'MRFLKLKEVIEKTALSRSAIYRKMNDGEFPKSISLGDRAVAWVEGEVDEWMEECLMGR' A
#
# COMPACT_ATOMS: atom_id res chain seq x y z
N MET A 1 -11.07 1.47 -10.97
CA MET A 1 -10.44 1.50 -9.62
C MET A 1 -10.54 0.11 -8.99
N ARG A 2 -9.46 -0.32 -8.38
CA ARG A 2 -9.44 -1.64 -7.74
C ARG A 2 -8.89 -1.51 -6.32
N PHE A 3 -9.48 -2.25 -5.39
CA PHE A 3 -8.96 -2.33 -4.03
C PHE A 3 -8.07 -3.56 -3.89
N LEU A 4 -7.00 -3.43 -3.13
CA LEU A 4 -6.07 -4.51 -2.84
C LEU A 4 -6.12 -4.85 -1.36
N LYS A 5 -6.14 -6.14 -1.07
CA LYS A 5 -5.98 -6.62 0.31
C LYS A 5 -4.50 -6.54 0.68
N LEU A 6 -4.22 -6.58 1.97
CA LEU A 6 -2.85 -6.53 2.46
C LEU A 6 -1.96 -7.57 1.78
N LYS A 7 -2.44 -8.78 1.63
CA LYS A 7 -1.68 -9.85 0.97
C LYS A 7 -1.28 -9.46 -0.44
N GLU A 8 -2.20 -8.83 -1.17
CA GLU A 8 -1.93 -8.39 -2.54
C GLU A 8 -0.93 -7.25 -2.57
N VAL A 9 -1.01 -6.34 -1.60
CA VAL A 9 -0.05 -5.24 -1.51
C VAL A 9 1.36 -5.79 -1.23
N ILE A 10 1.46 -6.76 -0.33
CA ILE A 10 2.73 -7.42 -0.02
C ILE A 10 3.33 -8.05 -1.27
N GLU A 11 2.52 -8.77 -2.02
CA GLU A 11 2.98 -9.42 -3.25
C GLU A 11 3.41 -8.41 -4.32
N LYS A 12 2.65 -7.34 -4.44
CA LYS A 12 2.88 -6.33 -5.48
C LYS A 12 4.12 -5.48 -5.19
N THR A 13 4.34 -5.11 -3.95
CA THR A 13 5.43 -4.21 -3.57
C THR A 13 6.67 -4.93 -3.06
N ALA A 14 6.57 -6.21 -2.75
CA ALA A 14 7.64 -6.99 -2.14
C ALA A 14 8.03 -6.50 -0.75
N LEU A 15 7.19 -5.67 -0.12
CA LEU A 15 7.41 -5.23 1.25
C LEU A 15 6.80 -6.22 2.23
N SER A 16 7.37 -6.30 3.43
CA SER A 16 6.76 -7.08 4.50
C SER A 16 5.59 -6.31 5.08
N ARG A 17 4.72 -7.01 5.82
CA ARG A 17 3.61 -6.38 6.52
C ARG A 17 4.10 -5.26 7.45
N SER A 18 5.14 -5.55 8.22
CA SER A 18 5.69 -4.57 9.16
C SER A 18 6.21 -3.33 8.44
N ALA A 19 6.88 -3.52 7.31
CA ALA A 19 7.41 -2.42 6.53
C ALA A 19 6.28 -1.53 5.99
N ILE A 20 5.19 -2.14 5.52
CA ILE A 20 4.05 -1.39 5.01
C ILE A 20 3.47 -0.51 6.10
N TYR A 21 3.20 -1.06 7.27
CA TYR A 21 2.59 -0.30 8.36
C TYR A 21 3.53 0.78 8.88
N ARG A 22 4.82 0.48 8.98
CA ARG A 22 5.80 1.48 9.41
C ARG A 22 5.84 2.66 8.42
N LYS A 23 5.88 2.36 7.13
CA LYS A 23 5.90 3.40 6.11
C LYS A 23 4.61 4.22 6.09
N MET A 24 3.47 3.59 6.35
CA MET A 24 2.21 4.31 6.47
C MET A 24 2.25 5.30 7.64
N ASN A 25 2.78 4.87 8.77
CA ASN A 25 2.90 5.73 9.94
C ASN A 25 3.85 6.91 9.70
N ASP A 26 4.85 6.70 8.88
CA ASP A 26 5.84 7.75 8.54
C ASP A 26 5.37 8.64 7.40
N GLY A 27 4.21 8.37 6.83
CA GLY A 27 3.70 9.13 5.70
C GLY A 27 4.39 8.81 4.40
N GLU A 28 5.05 7.65 4.31
CA GLU A 28 5.83 7.25 3.14
C GLU A 28 5.17 6.18 2.28
N PHE A 29 3.94 5.84 2.58
CA PHE A 29 3.19 4.83 1.83
C PHE A 29 1.71 5.21 1.85
N PRO A 30 0.97 4.90 0.78
CA PRO A 30 -0.47 5.19 0.75
C PRO A 30 -1.20 4.56 1.93
N LYS A 31 -2.13 5.29 2.51
CA LYS A 31 -2.89 4.79 3.65
C LYS A 31 -3.99 3.85 3.21
N SER A 32 -4.28 2.88 4.06
CA SER A 32 -5.38 1.97 3.80
C SER A 32 -6.72 2.68 3.98
N ILE A 33 -7.75 2.11 3.36
CA ILE A 33 -9.12 2.59 3.45
C ILE A 33 -9.91 1.56 4.22
N SER A 34 -10.75 2.01 5.15
CA SER A 34 -11.64 1.12 5.87
C SER A 34 -12.84 0.78 4.98
N LEU A 35 -13.10 -0.50 4.85
CA LEU A 35 -14.28 -0.97 4.11
C LEU A 35 -15.39 -1.42 5.05
N GLY A 36 -15.27 -1.09 6.34
CA GLY A 36 -16.22 -1.51 7.36
C GLY A 36 -15.65 -2.66 8.18
N ASP A 37 -16.33 -3.07 9.21
CA ASP A 37 -16.04 -4.23 10.08
C ASP A 37 -14.65 -4.86 9.97
N ARG A 38 -13.60 -4.11 10.30
CA ARG A 38 -12.21 -4.59 10.30
C ARG A 38 -11.63 -4.89 8.91
N ALA A 39 -12.42 -4.67 7.86
CA ALA A 39 -11.91 -4.86 6.51
C ALA A 39 -11.18 -3.60 6.07
N VAL A 40 -9.94 -3.75 5.63
CA VAL A 40 -9.16 -2.63 5.10
C VAL A 40 -8.60 -3.02 3.74
N ALA A 41 -8.35 -2.01 2.91
CA ALA A 41 -7.81 -2.22 1.59
C ALA A 41 -7.02 -1.00 1.16
N TRP A 42 -6.24 -1.15 0.11
CA TRP A 42 -5.50 -0.05 -0.51
C TRP A 42 -6.02 0.17 -1.92
N VAL A 43 -6.00 1.40 -2.38
CA VAL A 43 -6.39 1.70 -3.76
C VAL A 43 -5.21 1.33 -4.66
N GLU A 44 -5.45 0.44 -5.60
CA GLU A 44 -4.38 -0.07 -6.48
C GLU A 44 -3.63 1.05 -7.19
N GLY A 45 -4.35 2.03 -7.71
CA GLY A 45 -3.73 3.15 -8.41
C GLY A 45 -2.75 3.94 -7.54
N GLU A 46 -3.07 4.08 -6.25
CA GLU A 46 -2.17 4.77 -5.33
C GLU A 46 -0.91 3.96 -5.07
N VAL A 47 -1.06 2.65 -4.96
CA VAL A 47 0.10 1.76 -4.76
C VAL A 47 0.98 1.78 -6.00
N ASP A 48 0.38 1.75 -7.18
CA ASP A 48 1.11 1.82 -8.44
C ASP A 48 1.89 3.13 -8.56
N GLU A 49 1.27 4.25 -8.22
CA GLU A 49 1.92 5.55 -8.22
C GLU A 49 3.11 5.59 -7.28
N TRP A 50 2.93 5.04 -6.09
CA TRP A 50 4.00 4.97 -5.11
C TRP A 50 5.19 4.16 -5.65
N MET A 51 4.88 3.04 -6.31
CA MET A 51 5.92 2.19 -6.90
C MET A 51 6.69 2.92 -8.00
N GLU A 52 5.98 3.69 -8.82
CA GLU A 52 6.61 4.49 -9.86
C GLU A 52 7.53 5.57 -9.28
N GLU A 53 7.11 6.20 -8.20
CA GLU A 53 7.93 7.20 -7.53
C GLU A 53 9.22 6.57 -7.01
N CYS A 54 9.14 5.34 -6.48
CA CYS A 54 10.32 4.63 -6.02
C CYS A 54 11.27 4.34 -7.17
N LEU A 55 10.74 3.96 -8.32
CA LEU A 55 11.53 3.71 -9.52
C LEU A 55 12.26 4.97 -9.99
N MET A 56 11.56 6.09 -9.98
CA MET A 56 12.13 7.36 -10.45
C MET A 56 13.14 7.95 -9.48
N GLY A 57 13.04 7.60 -8.21
CA GLY A 57 13.93 8.15 -7.18
C GLY A 57 15.23 7.39 -7.00
N ARG A 58 15.43 6.30 -7.73
CA ARG A 58 16.64 5.49 -7.57
C ARG A 58 17.85 6.07 -8.30
#